data_7c08cc343c161323e0ed473225f077b2
#
_entry.id   7c08cc343c161323e0ed473225f077b2
#
_cell.length_a   1.000
_cell.length_b   1.000
_cell.length_c   1.000
_cell.angle_alpha   90.00
_cell.angle_beta   90.00
_cell.angle_gamma   90.00
#
_symmetry.space_group_name_H-M   'P 1'
#
loop_
_entity.id
_entity.type
_entity.pdbx_description
1 polymer ?
#
loop_
_entity_poly.entity_id
_entity_poly.type
_entity_poly.pdbx_seq_one_letter_code
_entity_poly.pdbx_strand_id
1 'polypeptide(L)' 'MWVDYNQEADVLYLSFRKPQRAKKTVEMDDDVLVRTDDDQIVGITIMNASSR' A
#
# COMPACT_ATOMS: atom_id res chain seq x y z
N MET A 1 8.75 7.60 -6.17
CA MET A 1 7.79 6.51 -5.94
C MET A 1 8.50 5.17 -5.99
N TRP A 2 8.22 4.31 -5.05
CA TRP A 2 8.78 2.96 -5.01
C TRP A 2 7.69 1.95 -5.24
N VAL A 3 8.00 0.92 -6.01
CA VAL A 3 7.09 -0.18 -6.27
C VAL A 3 7.78 -1.47 -5.87
N ASP A 4 7.12 -2.26 -5.06
CA ASP A 4 7.63 -3.55 -4.63
C ASP A 4 6.51 -4.58 -4.72
N TYR A 5 6.80 -5.69 -5.39
CA TYR A 5 5.83 -6.74 -5.56
C TYR A 5 6.33 -8.02 -4.90
N ASN A 6 5.53 -8.56 -3.99
CA ASN A 6 5.82 -9.83 -3.35
C ASN A 6 5.04 -10.93 -4.04
N GLN A 7 5.74 -11.74 -4.80
CA GLN A 7 5.12 -12.79 -5.59
C GLN A 7 4.54 -13.91 -4.75
N GLU A 8 5.15 -14.21 -3.62
CA GLU A 8 4.67 -15.28 -2.75
C GLU A 8 3.33 -14.92 -2.11
N ALA A 9 3.23 -13.70 -1.64
CA ALA A 9 2.02 -13.22 -1.00
C ALA A 9 1.03 -12.60 -1.97
N ASP A 10 1.47 -12.39 -3.22
CA ASP A 10 0.69 -11.71 -4.25
C ASP A 10 0.24 -10.32 -3.80
N VAL A 11 1.19 -9.58 -3.24
CA VAL A 11 0.95 -8.25 -2.67
C VAL A 11 1.81 -7.24 -3.40
N LEU A 12 1.19 -6.17 -3.83
CA LEU A 12 1.87 -5.05 -4.46
C LEU A 12 1.91 -3.87 -3.49
N TYR A 13 3.12 -3.37 -3.25
CA TYR A 13 3.34 -2.22 -2.38
C TYR A 13 3.74 -1.02 -3.22
N LEU A 14 3.00 0.06 -3.08
CA LEU A 14 3.33 1.34 -3.71
C LEU A 14 3.66 2.33 -2.60
N SER A 15 4.82 2.95 -2.70
CA SER A 15 5.25 3.97 -1.75
C SER A 15 5.47 5.28 -2.49
N PHE A 16 4.79 6.33 -2.09
CA PHE A 16 4.86 7.61 -2.79
C PHE A 16 5.97 8.49 -2.28
N ARG A 17 6.44 8.24 -1.07
CA ARG A 17 7.51 9.01 -0.45
C ARG A 17 8.50 8.08 0.21
N LYS A 18 9.61 8.65 0.69
CA LYS A 18 10.53 7.88 1.50
C LYS A 18 9.77 7.22 2.65
N PRO A 19 10.26 6.05 3.10
CA PRO A 19 9.56 5.32 4.16
C PRO A 19 9.36 6.23 5.36
N GLN A 20 8.14 6.63 5.54
CA GLN A 20 7.70 7.34 6.73
C GLN A 20 6.76 6.44 7.46
N ARG A 21 6.65 6.68 8.74
CA ARG A 21 5.72 5.90 9.53
C ARG A 21 4.31 6.26 9.10
N ALA A 22 3.59 5.27 8.63
CA ALA A 22 2.17 5.43 8.41
C ALA A 22 1.50 5.51 9.78
N LYS A 23 0.81 6.59 10.04
CA LYS A 23 0.08 6.75 11.29
C LYS A 23 -1.23 6.01 11.27
N LYS A 24 -1.77 5.81 10.08
CA LYS A 24 -3.08 5.23 9.93
C LYS A 24 -3.13 4.40 8.66
N THR A 25 -3.83 3.28 8.74
CA THR A 25 -4.12 2.44 7.58
C THR A 25 -5.61 2.37 7.41
N VAL A 26 -6.08 2.67 6.21
CA VAL A 26 -7.51 2.66 5.89
C VAL A 26 -7.77 1.57 4.86
N GLU A 27 -8.72 0.70 5.14
CA GLU A 27 -9.16 -0.30 4.18
C GLU A 27 -10.13 0.36 3.21
N MET A 28 -9.71 0.47 1.95
CA MET A 28 -10.55 1.03 0.90
C MET A 28 -11.42 -0.03 0.24
N ASP A 29 -10.93 -1.26 0.24
CA ASP A 29 -11.60 -2.42 -0.33
C ASP A 29 -11.07 -3.65 0.40
N ASP A 30 -11.61 -4.81 0.13
CA ASP A 30 -11.15 -6.06 0.77
C ASP A 30 -9.66 -6.30 0.54
N ASP A 31 -9.17 -5.91 -0.61
CA ASP A 31 -7.79 -6.19 -1.01
C ASP A 31 -6.94 -4.93 -1.14
N VAL A 32 -7.45 -3.78 -0.76
CA VAL A 32 -6.73 -2.51 -0.92
C VAL A 32 -6.65 -1.78 0.40
N LEU A 33 -5.41 -1.52 0.83
CA LEU A 33 -5.14 -0.77 2.05
C LEU A 33 -4.40 0.51 1.67
N VAL A 34 -4.85 1.63 2.18
CA VAL A 34 -4.20 2.91 1.97
C VAL A 34 -3.54 3.33 3.27
N ARG A 35 -2.24 3.60 3.21
CA ARG A 35 -1.48 4.05 4.37
C ARG A 35 -1.33 5.55 4.30
N THR A 36 -1.68 6.20 5.39
CA THR A 36 -1.67 7.65 5.44
C THR A 36 -0.85 8.15 6.62
N ASP A 37 -0.33 9.36 6.46
CA ASP A 37 0.33 10.10 7.54
C ASP A 37 -0.30 11.49 7.54
N ASP A 38 -1.05 11.78 8.60
CA ASP A 38 -1.90 12.97 8.69
C ASP A 38 -2.86 13.00 7.50
N ASP A 39 -2.78 13.98 6.63
CA ASP A 39 -3.66 14.11 5.49
C ASP A 39 -3.01 13.63 4.19
N GLN A 40 -1.87 12.97 4.29
CA GLN A 40 -1.12 12.57 3.10
C GLN A 40 -1.10 11.07 2.95
N ILE A 41 -1.29 10.62 1.72
CA ILE A 41 -1.17 9.21 1.39
C ILE A 41 0.32 8.92 1.22
N VAL A 42 0.84 7.99 2.01
CA VAL A 42 2.25 7.61 1.94
C VAL A 42 2.47 6.32 1.17
N GLY A 43 1.44 5.50 1.05
CA GLY A 43 1.57 4.26 0.31
C GLY A 43 0.25 3.56 0.14
N ILE A 44 0.24 2.58 -0.77
CA ILE A 44 -0.92 1.74 -1.01
C ILE A 44 -0.44 0.29 -1.04
N THR A 45 -1.19 -0.58 -0.38
CA THR A 45 -0.94 -2.02 -0.41
C THR A 45 -2.10 -2.69 -1.12
N ILE A 46 -1.81 -3.43 -2.18
CA ILE A 46 -2.83 -4.16 -2.94
C ILE A 46 -2.56 -5.64 -2.78
N MET A 47 -3.49 -6.32 -2.14
CA MET A 47 -3.42 -7.77 -1.98
C MET A 47 -4.10 -8.45 -3.16
N ASN A 48 -3.70 -9.67 -3.48
CA ASN A 48 -4.19 -10.41 -4.64
C ASN A 48 -4.02 -9.61 -5.93
N ALA A 49 -2.84 -9.00 -6.07
CA ALA A 49 -2.59 -8.05 -7.15
C ALA A 49 -2.71 -8.70 -8.52
N SER A 50 -2.36 -9.98 -8.64
CA SER A 50 -2.44 -10.67 -9.92
C SER A 50 -3.87 -10.94 -10.37
N SER A 51 -4.83 -10.84 -9.45
CA SER A 51 -6.24 -11.06 -9.74
C SER A 51 -6.96 -9.80 -10.20
N ARG A 52 -6.26 -8.69 -10.23
CA ARG A 52 -6.89 -7.39 -10.53
C ARG A 52 -6.60 -6.90 -11.93
#